data_54b1f9ea77f14cce1b8ec0d335c193b9
#
_entry.id   54b1f9ea77f14cce1b8ec0d335c193b9
#
_cell.length_a   1.000
_cell.length_b   1.000
_cell.length_c   1.000
_cell.angle_alpha   90.00
_cell.angle_beta   90.00
_cell.angle_gamma   90.00
#
_symmetry.space_group_name_H-M   'P 1'
#
loop_
_entity.id
_entity.type
_entity.pdbx_description
1 polymer ?
#
loop_
_entity_poly.entity_id
_entity_poly.type
_entity_poly.pdbx_seq_one_letter_code
_entity_poly.pdbx_strand_id
1 'polypeptide(L)'
;MSGDVVEIAPNVEHWHGAAPDSWFSHLAIACNPQTNQNTWLEVVNDEEYAEAVKDRSSKNEKDENRIELCKKNYTQLFGGEALTGEGTDPEMMNILQKYIFGEVFRTGDLDMKTREMITCVSLAAMQQLPQLKSHAGATLNVGITPIELREAIYQCAPIIGFPKVLNALSAINSTFTERGIKLPLEKQETVTEKNRLEKGLAIQKPLYGEAMKEFLKDVPGGMGADVARFLTEVHFGDFQTRSGLNTQTRELLTFCVLTVIGAELQLQSHLQANLKVGNSKEMLTAAVIQCMPYIGFPAAIKVLDIIKEA
;
A
#
# COMPACT_ATOMS: atom_id res chain seq x y z
N MET A 1 25.81 -12.52 19.56
CA MET A 1 25.14 -13.75 20.01
C MET A 1 26.16 -14.86 20.19
N SER A 2 25.87 -15.97 20.82
CA SER A 2 26.83 -17.09 20.93
C SER A 2 27.16 -17.64 19.54
N GLY A 3 28.47 -17.64 19.17
CA GLY A 3 28.94 -18.10 17.86
C GLY A 3 29.16 -16.99 16.82
N ASP A 4 28.90 -15.72 17.15
CA ASP A 4 29.22 -14.62 16.25
C ASP A 4 30.73 -14.47 16.07
N VAL A 5 31.16 -14.22 14.84
CA VAL A 5 32.56 -13.95 14.48
C VAL A 5 32.63 -12.54 13.92
N VAL A 6 33.56 -11.74 14.46
CA VAL A 6 33.81 -10.38 13.99
C VAL A 6 35.26 -10.27 13.56
N GLU A 7 35.50 -9.88 12.33
CA GLU A 7 36.83 -9.57 11.82
C GLU A 7 37.14 -8.07 11.99
N ILE A 8 38.23 -7.74 12.66
CA ILE A 8 38.66 -6.36 12.93
C ILE A 8 39.86 -6.07 12.05
N ALA A 9 39.71 -5.11 11.14
CA ALA A 9 40.77 -4.70 10.24
C ALA A 9 41.94 -4.02 11.00
N PRO A 10 43.18 -4.04 10.48
CA PRO A 10 44.32 -3.35 11.10
C PRO A 10 44.04 -1.84 11.28
N ASN A 11 44.54 -1.28 12.39
CA ASN A 11 44.40 0.13 12.74
C ASN A 11 42.98 0.63 12.97
N VAL A 12 42.06 -0.25 13.33
CA VAL A 12 40.69 0.10 13.72
C VAL A 12 40.60 0.17 15.23
N GLU A 13 40.23 1.34 15.73
CA GLU A 13 39.88 1.57 17.13
C GLU A 13 38.50 0.92 17.37
N HIS A 14 38.41 0.09 18.40
CA HIS A 14 37.19 -0.64 18.73
C HIS A 14 37.16 -0.97 20.21
N TRP A 15 35.98 -1.23 20.71
CA TRP A 15 35.78 -1.79 22.04
C TRP A 15 34.76 -2.95 22.02
N HIS A 16 34.76 -3.75 23.05
CA HIS A 16 33.79 -4.83 23.22
C HIS A 16 33.44 -4.97 24.70
N GLY A 17 32.20 -5.35 24.97
CA GLY A 17 31.70 -5.48 26.33
C GLY A 17 30.37 -6.23 26.43
N ALA A 18 29.92 -6.50 27.64
CA ALA A 18 28.63 -7.10 27.90
C ALA A 18 27.49 -6.10 27.65
N ALA A 19 26.29 -6.60 27.35
CA ALA A 19 25.07 -5.82 27.49
C ALA A 19 24.73 -5.63 28.98
N PRO A 20 23.90 -4.61 29.36
CA PRO A 20 23.67 -4.29 30.78
C PRO A 20 23.15 -5.42 31.64
N ASP A 21 22.46 -6.38 31.04
CA ASP A 21 21.74 -7.49 31.66
C ASP A 21 22.35 -8.86 31.34
N SER A 22 23.53 -8.92 30.74
CA SER A 22 24.12 -10.19 30.32
C SER A 22 25.62 -10.28 30.57
N TRP A 23 26.12 -11.52 30.62
CA TRP A 23 27.55 -11.79 30.61
C TRP A 23 28.09 -11.84 29.20
N PHE A 24 29.35 -11.44 29.04
CA PHE A 24 30.07 -11.47 27.77
C PHE A 24 31.38 -12.27 27.92
N SER A 25 31.62 -13.17 27.00
CA SER A 25 32.90 -13.84 26.86
C SER A 25 33.22 -13.94 25.36
N HIS A 26 34.50 -13.74 25.04
CA HIS A 26 34.97 -13.87 23.65
C HIS A 26 36.34 -14.51 23.59
N LEU A 27 36.65 -15.05 22.42
CA LEU A 27 37.98 -15.55 22.06
C LEU A 27 38.60 -14.58 21.05
N ALA A 28 39.66 -13.93 21.41
CA ALA A 28 40.42 -13.09 20.48
C ALA A 28 41.51 -13.93 19.79
N ILE A 29 41.52 -13.94 18.45
CA ILE A 29 42.51 -14.62 17.63
C ILE A 29 43.31 -13.56 16.89
N ALA A 30 44.56 -13.39 17.22
CA ALA A 30 45.47 -12.48 16.50
C ALA A 30 46.14 -13.20 15.33
N CYS A 31 45.97 -12.62 14.13
CA CYS A 31 46.72 -13.06 12.96
C CYS A 31 48.15 -12.47 13.01
N ASN A 32 49.17 -13.27 12.74
CA ASN A 32 50.58 -12.89 12.80
C ASN A 32 51.06 -12.35 14.18
N PRO A 33 51.03 -13.18 15.23
CA PRO A 33 51.31 -12.73 16.61
C PRO A 33 52.72 -12.17 16.83
N GLN A 34 53.64 -12.35 15.89
CA GLN A 34 55.01 -11.78 15.95
C GLN A 34 55.05 -10.32 15.52
N THR A 35 54.09 -9.82 14.77
CA THR A 35 54.03 -8.47 14.22
C THR A 35 52.78 -7.67 14.64
N ASN A 36 51.79 -8.33 15.21
CA ASN A 36 50.57 -7.68 15.66
C ASN A 36 50.72 -7.17 17.08
N GLN A 37 50.54 -5.86 17.30
CA GLN A 37 50.53 -5.21 18.60
C GLN A 37 49.17 -4.57 18.82
N ASN A 38 48.54 -4.91 19.94
CA ASN A 38 47.35 -4.20 20.40
C ASN A 38 47.78 -3.07 21.31
N THR A 39 47.33 -1.86 21.02
CA THR A 39 47.47 -0.71 21.87
C THR A 39 46.18 -0.52 22.65
N TRP A 40 46.27 -0.65 23.98
CA TRP A 40 45.11 -0.37 24.85
C TRP A 40 45.00 1.14 25.01
N LEU A 41 43.83 1.68 24.69
CA LEU A 41 43.46 3.06 24.86
C LEU A 41 42.74 3.29 26.19
N GLU A 42 42.05 4.41 26.34
CA GLU A 42 41.26 4.71 27.53
C GLU A 42 40.10 3.74 27.71
N VAL A 43 39.63 3.64 28.96
CA VAL A 43 38.45 2.87 29.30
C VAL A 43 37.22 3.59 28.78
N VAL A 44 36.34 2.88 28.10
CA VAL A 44 35.01 3.40 27.67
C VAL A 44 34.28 3.90 28.91
N ASN A 45 33.90 5.16 28.95
CA ASN A 45 33.19 5.75 30.07
C ASN A 45 31.71 5.40 30.09
N ASP A 46 31.04 5.65 31.21
CA ASP A 46 29.63 5.27 31.40
C ASP A 46 28.69 5.99 30.41
N GLU A 47 29.03 7.19 29.94
CA GLU A 47 28.22 7.95 28.98
C GLU A 47 28.33 7.34 27.60
N GLU A 48 29.56 7.03 27.14
CA GLU A 48 29.79 6.33 25.84
C GLU A 48 29.18 4.94 25.81
N TYR A 49 29.29 4.20 26.93
CA TYR A 49 28.67 2.91 27.08
C TYR A 49 27.13 3.01 27.01
N ALA A 50 26.53 3.97 27.74
CA ALA A 50 25.10 4.20 27.74
C ALA A 50 24.56 4.60 26.36
N GLU A 51 25.29 5.40 25.60
CA GLU A 51 24.93 5.81 24.24
C GLU A 51 24.94 4.60 23.27
N ALA A 52 26.00 3.78 23.33
CA ALA A 52 26.13 2.58 22.49
C ALA A 52 25.09 1.51 22.79
N VAL A 53 24.66 1.40 24.03
CA VAL A 53 23.60 0.48 24.47
C VAL A 53 22.22 1.01 24.07
N LYS A 54 21.99 2.33 24.16
CA LYS A 54 20.75 2.97 23.66
C LYS A 54 20.48 2.70 22.19
N ASP A 55 21.49 2.80 21.35
CA ASP A 55 21.33 2.56 19.90
C ASP A 55 20.98 1.10 19.59
N ARG A 56 21.47 0.14 20.40
CA ARG A 56 21.09 -1.26 20.27
C ARG A 56 19.67 -1.57 20.77
N SER A 57 19.28 -0.98 21.92
CA SER A 57 17.91 -1.19 22.45
C SER A 57 16.87 -0.61 21.49
N SER A 58 17.13 0.55 20.89
CA SER A 58 16.23 1.17 19.92
C SER A 58 16.11 0.39 18.61
N LYS A 59 17.18 -0.28 18.15
CA LYS A 59 17.15 -1.15 16.97
C LYS A 59 16.39 -2.45 17.27
N ASN A 60 16.63 -3.08 18.42
CA ASN A 60 15.95 -4.32 18.80
C ASN A 60 14.46 -4.10 19.09
N GLU A 61 14.06 -3.00 19.74
CA GLU A 61 12.65 -2.66 19.97
C GLU A 61 11.90 -2.39 18.66
N LYS A 62 12.55 -1.74 17.66
CA LYS A 62 11.95 -1.54 16.34
C LYS A 62 11.79 -2.86 15.56
N ASP A 63 12.75 -3.76 15.66
CA ASP A 63 12.72 -5.03 14.95
C ASP A 63 11.72 -6.02 15.62
N GLU A 64 11.65 -6.09 16.94
CA GLU A 64 10.65 -6.87 17.67
C GLU A 64 9.24 -6.34 17.36
N ASN A 65 9.04 -5.01 17.41
CA ASN A 65 7.75 -4.40 17.07
C ASN A 65 7.34 -4.70 15.62
N ARG A 66 8.27 -4.70 14.66
CA ARG A 66 8.03 -5.06 13.26
C ARG A 66 7.54 -6.49 13.10
N ILE A 67 8.15 -7.46 13.80
CA ILE A 67 7.77 -8.88 13.75
C ILE A 67 6.40 -9.11 14.41
N GLU A 68 6.18 -8.52 15.55
CA GLU A 68 4.90 -8.61 16.27
C GLU A 68 3.75 -8.00 15.47
N LEU A 69 3.96 -6.82 14.91
CA LEU A 69 2.98 -6.18 14.03
C LEU A 69 2.70 -7.01 12.78
N CYS A 70 3.75 -7.58 12.17
CA CYS A 70 3.59 -8.49 11.04
C CYS A 70 2.68 -9.66 11.40
N LYS A 71 2.95 -10.36 12.49
CA LYS A 71 2.16 -11.49 12.95
C LYS A 71 0.71 -11.09 13.26
N LYS A 72 0.52 -10.01 13.98
CA LYS A 72 -0.80 -9.48 14.34
C LYS A 72 -1.63 -9.15 13.10
N ASN A 73 -1.09 -8.34 12.20
CA ASN A 73 -1.80 -7.88 11.01
C ASN A 73 -2.09 -9.04 10.05
N TYR A 74 -1.13 -9.93 9.85
CA TYR A 74 -1.31 -11.11 9.00
C TYR A 74 -2.41 -12.04 9.53
N THR A 75 -2.39 -12.35 10.83
CA THR A 75 -3.43 -13.18 11.47
C THR A 75 -4.81 -12.54 11.35
N GLN A 76 -4.92 -11.22 11.56
CA GLN A 76 -6.18 -10.51 11.42
C GLN A 76 -6.73 -10.58 9.99
N LEU A 77 -5.87 -10.50 8.98
CA LEU A 77 -6.24 -10.50 7.56
C LEU A 77 -6.54 -11.92 7.05
N PHE A 78 -5.68 -12.87 7.34
CA PHE A 78 -5.72 -14.19 6.69
C PHE A 78 -6.12 -15.33 7.64
N GLY A 79 -6.19 -15.09 8.94
CA GLY A 79 -6.57 -16.09 9.95
C GLY A 79 -5.49 -17.14 10.25
N GLY A 80 -4.33 -17.07 9.57
CA GLY A 80 -3.21 -17.99 9.75
C GLY A 80 -2.02 -17.36 10.46
N GLU A 81 -0.95 -18.14 10.62
CA GLU A 81 0.31 -17.66 11.20
C GLU A 81 1.21 -17.05 10.11
N ALA A 82 1.88 -15.94 10.46
CA ALA A 82 2.92 -15.35 9.63
C ALA A 82 4.30 -15.95 9.96
N LEU A 83 5.22 -15.81 9.00
CA LEU A 83 6.65 -16.13 9.20
C LEU A 83 6.89 -17.61 9.57
N THR A 84 6.07 -18.52 9.01
CA THR A 84 6.16 -19.97 9.30
C THR A 84 7.44 -20.61 8.75
N GLY A 85 8.08 -19.98 7.77
CA GLY A 85 9.22 -20.56 7.07
C GLY A 85 8.87 -21.69 6.11
N GLU A 86 7.59 -21.87 5.82
CA GLU A 86 7.07 -22.89 4.90
C GLU A 86 6.96 -22.36 3.46
N GLY A 87 6.75 -23.28 2.52
CA GLY A 87 6.57 -22.99 1.09
C GLY A 87 7.83 -23.20 0.28
N THR A 88 7.78 -22.86 -1.00
CA THR A 88 8.89 -23.03 -1.94
C THR A 88 9.97 -21.95 -1.82
N ASP A 89 9.58 -20.75 -1.36
CA ASP A 89 10.43 -19.57 -1.26
C ASP A 89 10.29 -18.86 0.10
N PRO A 90 10.66 -19.54 1.21
CA PRO A 90 10.39 -19.05 2.57
C PRO A 90 11.11 -17.74 2.90
N GLU A 91 12.30 -17.51 2.36
CA GLU A 91 13.04 -16.25 2.57
C GLU A 91 12.31 -15.06 1.91
N MET A 92 11.84 -15.22 0.68
CA MET A 92 11.04 -14.19 0.00
C MET A 92 9.75 -13.91 0.75
N MET A 93 9.04 -14.95 1.21
CA MET A 93 7.82 -14.79 1.99
C MET A 93 8.06 -14.07 3.31
N ASN A 94 9.16 -14.35 4.00
CA ASN A 94 9.55 -13.65 5.21
C ASN A 94 9.84 -12.17 4.97
N ILE A 95 10.54 -11.83 3.88
CA ILE A 95 10.80 -10.43 3.49
C ILE A 95 9.48 -9.72 3.19
N LEU A 96 8.64 -10.31 2.33
CA LEU A 96 7.34 -9.77 1.93
C LEU A 96 6.44 -9.50 3.14
N GLN A 97 6.26 -10.50 4.00
CA GLN A 97 5.37 -10.40 5.15
C GLN A 97 5.83 -9.33 6.15
N LYS A 98 7.13 -9.29 6.49
CA LYS A 98 7.69 -8.28 7.38
C LYS A 98 7.59 -6.89 6.77
N TYR A 99 7.84 -6.74 5.47
CA TYR A 99 7.77 -5.46 4.79
C TYR A 99 6.34 -4.94 4.71
N ILE A 100 5.40 -5.74 4.20
CA ILE A 100 4.01 -5.30 4.04
C ILE A 100 3.34 -5.13 5.40
N PHE A 101 3.23 -6.21 6.18
CA PHE A 101 2.40 -6.23 7.39
C PHE A 101 3.10 -5.67 8.63
N GLY A 102 4.44 -5.61 8.63
CA GLY A 102 5.21 -5.05 9.73
C GLY A 102 5.66 -3.60 9.55
N GLU A 103 5.85 -3.13 8.30
CA GLU A 103 6.35 -1.78 8.02
C GLU A 103 5.31 -0.91 7.33
N VAL A 104 4.83 -1.33 6.13
CA VAL A 104 3.89 -0.54 5.34
C VAL A 104 2.59 -0.32 6.11
N PHE A 105 2.07 -1.34 6.78
CA PHE A 105 0.82 -1.27 7.54
C PHE A 105 0.89 -0.40 8.80
N ARG A 106 2.06 -0.02 9.29
CA ARG A 106 2.21 0.95 10.38
C ARG A 106 2.49 2.37 9.91
N THR A 107 2.74 2.56 8.60
CA THR A 107 3.14 3.87 8.07
C THR A 107 1.92 4.68 7.67
N GLY A 108 1.79 5.87 8.25
CA GLY A 108 0.65 6.75 8.06
C GLY A 108 -0.63 6.26 8.74
N ASP A 109 -1.62 7.15 8.81
CA ASP A 109 -2.89 6.92 9.53
C ASP A 109 -3.97 6.41 8.57
N LEU A 110 -3.84 5.16 8.12
CA LEU A 110 -4.88 4.45 7.37
C LEU A 110 -5.37 3.26 8.19
N ASP A 111 -6.67 3.11 8.30
CA ASP A 111 -7.26 1.93 8.91
C ASP A 111 -7.09 0.67 8.03
N MET A 112 -7.27 -0.49 8.65
CA MET A 112 -7.09 -1.78 8.00
C MET A 112 -8.03 -1.98 6.79
N LYS A 113 -9.26 -1.48 6.85
CA LYS A 113 -10.23 -1.55 5.76
C LYS A 113 -9.77 -0.77 4.55
N THR A 114 -9.34 0.48 4.76
CA THR A 114 -8.81 1.34 3.70
C THR A 114 -7.58 0.73 3.05
N ARG A 115 -6.65 0.17 3.84
CA ARG A 115 -5.46 -0.53 3.32
C ARG A 115 -5.81 -1.71 2.43
N GLU A 116 -6.74 -2.54 2.86
CA GLU A 116 -7.15 -3.71 2.07
C GLU A 116 -7.96 -3.33 0.81
N MET A 117 -8.79 -2.27 0.85
CA MET A 117 -9.43 -1.75 -0.35
C MET A 117 -8.41 -1.23 -1.37
N ILE A 118 -7.39 -0.47 -0.93
CA ILE A 118 -6.28 -0.01 -1.78
C ILE A 118 -5.54 -1.21 -2.39
N THR A 119 -5.24 -2.22 -1.59
CA THR A 119 -4.60 -3.45 -2.06
C THR A 119 -5.43 -4.15 -3.13
N CYS A 120 -6.74 -4.32 -2.90
CA CYS A 120 -7.63 -4.99 -3.86
C CYS A 120 -7.73 -4.24 -5.21
N VAL A 121 -7.88 -2.91 -5.20
CA VAL A 121 -7.95 -2.15 -6.46
C VAL A 121 -6.59 -2.13 -7.18
N SER A 122 -5.48 -2.12 -6.43
CA SER A 122 -4.13 -2.23 -7.00
C SER A 122 -3.92 -3.57 -7.70
N LEU A 123 -4.26 -4.69 -7.03
CA LEU A 123 -4.17 -6.04 -7.59
C LEU A 123 -5.09 -6.23 -8.79
N ALA A 124 -6.30 -5.64 -8.75
CA ALA A 124 -7.22 -5.64 -9.89
C ALA A 124 -6.63 -4.89 -11.10
N ALA A 125 -6.04 -3.72 -10.88
CA ALA A 125 -5.41 -2.93 -11.95
C ALA A 125 -4.22 -3.66 -12.59
N MET A 126 -3.45 -4.38 -11.78
CA MET A 126 -2.29 -5.18 -12.21
C MET A 126 -2.69 -6.57 -12.73
N GLN A 127 -3.95 -6.98 -12.63
CA GLN A 127 -4.43 -8.32 -13.00
C GLN A 127 -3.77 -9.47 -12.22
N GLN A 128 -3.39 -9.21 -10.97
CA GLN A 128 -2.83 -10.23 -10.08
C GLN A 128 -3.97 -10.98 -9.38
N LEU A 129 -4.69 -11.78 -10.16
CA LEU A 129 -5.98 -12.38 -9.74
C LEU A 129 -5.87 -13.38 -8.59
N PRO A 130 -4.82 -14.24 -8.49
CA PRO A 130 -4.66 -15.13 -7.34
C PRO A 130 -4.50 -14.35 -6.02
N GLN A 131 -3.69 -13.28 -6.03
CA GLN A 131 -3.50 -12.42 -4.88
C GLN A 131 -4.78 -11.63 -4.56
N LEU A 132 -5.47 -11.12 -5.59
CA LEU A 132 -6.76 -10.45 -5.41
C LEU A 132 -7.78 -11.37 -4.73
N LYS A 133 -7.87 -12.64 -5.13
CA LYS A 133 -8.74 -13.63 -4.49
C LYS A 133 -8.42 -13.79 -3.00
N SER A 134 -7.13 -13.89 -2.63
CA SER A 134 -6.69 -13.99 -1.24
C SER A 134 -7.06 -12.73 -0.44
N HIS A 135 -6.77 -11.55 -0.98
CA HIS A 135 -7.09 -10.27 -0.35
C HIS A 135 -8.60 -9.98 -0.29
N ALA A 136 -9.40 -10.48 -1.23
CA ALA A 136 -10.86 -10.45 -1.12
C ALA A 136 -11.36 -11.20 0.13
N GLY A 137 -10.72 -12.32 0.48
CA GLY A 137 -10.97 -13.01 1.76
C GLY A 137 -10.56 -12.16 2.96
N ALA A 138 -9.41 -11.51 2.90
CA ALA A 138 -8.89 -10.63 3.94
C ALA A 138 -9.80 -9.40 4.16
N THR A 139 -10.34 -8.79 3.10
CA THR A 139 -11.29 -7.67 3.21
C THR A 139 -12.52 -8.05 4.02
N LEU A 140 -13.08 -9.23 3.79
CA LEU A 140 -14.22 -9.73 4.56
C LEU A 140 -13.86 -9.96 6.04
N ASN A 141 -12.65 -10.46 6.32
CA ASN A 141 -12.19 -10.71 7.68
C ASN A 141 -12.04 -9.41 8.50
N VAL A 142 -11.72 -8.29 7.85
CA VAL A 142 -11.62 -6.97 8.51
C VAL A 142 -12.92 -6.17 8.46
N GLY A 143 -14.01 -6.78 7.99
CA GLY A 143 -15.35 -6.21 8.04
C GLY A 143 -15.69 -5.25 6.89
N ILE A 144 -15.03 -5.36 5.74
CA ILE A 144 -15.49 -4.77 4.48
C ILE A 144 -16.64 -5.65 3.97
N THR A 145 -17.74 -5.02 3.61
CA THR A 145 -18.89 -5.75 3.07
C THR A 145 -18.65 -6.21 1.62
N PRO A 146 -19.32 -7.27 1.16
CA PRO A 146 -19.25 -7.68 -0.25
C PRO A 146 -19.65 -6.56 -1.23
N ILE A 147 -20.59 -5.69 -0.83
CA ILE A 147 -21.02 -4.53 -1.62
C ILE A 147 -19.89 -3.51 -1.74
N GLU A 148 -19.26 -3.13 -0.64
CA GLU A 148 -18.14 -2.17 -0.65
C GLU A 148 -16.99 -2.67 -1.53
N LEU A 149 -16.59 -3.94 -1.39
CA LEU A 149 -15.54 -4.52 -2.23
C LEU A 149 -15.93 -4.55 -3.72
N ARG A 150 -17.15 -4.97 -4.04
CA ARG A 150 -17.64 -4.95 -5.42
C ARG A 150 -17.62 -3.54 -6.00
N GLU A 151 -18.10 -2.54 -5.26
CA GLU A 151 -18.12 -1.15 -5.72
C GLU A 151 -16.71 -0.56 -5.88
N ALA A 152 -15.75 -0.96 -5.03
CA ALA A 152 -14.33 -0.60 -5.20
C ALA A 152 -13.77 -1.15 -6.53
N ILE A 153 -14.13 -2.38 -6.91
CA ILE A 153 -13.70 -2.97 -8.18
C ILE A 153 -14.48 -2.40 -9.37
N TYR A 154 -15.79 -2.16 -9.24
CA TYR A 154 -16.63 -1.62 -10.33
C TYR A 154 -16.11 -0.27 -10.83
N GLN A 155 -15.80 0.66 -9.91
CA GLN A 155 -15.33 1.99 -10.28
C GLN A 155 -14.00 2.01 -11.02
N CYS A 156 -13.25 0.90 -11.02
CA CYS A 156 -12.04 0.78 -11.80
C CYS A 156 -12.31 0.66 -13.31
N ALA A 157 -13.55 0.28 -13.75
CA ALA A 157 -13.86 0.00 -15.14
C ALA A 157 -13.59 1.17 -16.10
N PRO A 158 -13.96 2.42 -15.79
CA PRO A 158 -13.64 3.55 -16.65
C PRO A 158 -12.13 3.89 -16.70
N ILE A 159 -11.33 3.36 -15.78
CA ILE A 159 -9.91 3.70 -15.64
C ILE A 159 -9.02 2.63 -16.28
N ILE A 160 -9.25 1.35 -15.96
CA ILE A 160 -8.42 0.23 -16.43
C ILE A 160 -9.06 -0.60 -17.54
N GLY A 161 -10.30 -0.29 -17.90
CA GLY A 161 -11.08 -0.97 -18.93
C GLY A 161 -11.90 -2.15 -18.41
N PHE A 162 -13.03 -2.39 -19.05
CA PHE A 162 -14.00 -3.44 -18.67
C PHE A 162 -13.39 -4.85 -18.60
N PRO A 163 -12.55 -5.31 -19.56
CA PRO A 163 -12.03 -6.68 -19.50
C PRO A 163 -11.26 -6.99 -18.22
N LYS A 164 -10.44 -6.07 -17.75
CA LYS A 164 -9.68 -6.22 -16.50
C LYS A 164 -10.60 -6.29 -15.27
N VAL A 165 -11.64 -5.46 -15.26
CA VAL A 165 -12.62 -5.47 -14.16
C VAL A 165 -13.46 -6.72 -14.15
N LEU A 166 -13.86 -7.25 -15.31
CA LEU A 166 -14.59 -8.52 -15.38
C LEU A 166 -13.76 -9.69 -14.83
N ASN A 167 -12.46 -9.73 -15.14
CA ASN A 167 -11.55 -10.71 -14.56
C ASN A 167 -11.43 -10.55 -13.02
N ALA A 168 -11.28 -9.31 -12.54
CA ALA A 168 -11.21 -9.03 -11.11
C ALA A 168 -12.52 -9.42 -10.39
N LEU A 169 -13.68 -9.15 -10.99
CA LEU A 169 -14.98 -9.57 -10.48
C LEU A 169 -15.11 -11.08 -10.40
N SER A 170 -14.61 -11.81 -11.40
CA SER A 170 -14.59 -13.28 -11.34
C SER A 170 -13.80 -13.79 -10.13
N ALA A 171 -12.64 -13.18 -9.85
CA ALA A 171 -11.81 -13.55 -8.71
C ALA A 171 -12.49 -13.27 -7.36
N ILE A 172 -13.06 -12.08 -7.14
CA ILE A 172 -13.74 -11.76 -5.88
C ILE A 172 -15.05 -12.54 -5.71
N ASN A 173 -15.82 -12.78 -6.79
CA ASN A 173 -17.04 -13.57 -6.74
C ASN A 173 -16.76 -15.05 -6.39
N SER A 174 -15.62 -15.61 -6.80
CA SER A 174 -15.17 -16.93 -6.35
C SER A 174 -15.03 -16.96 -4.82
N THR A 175 -14.37 -15.94 -4.24
CA THR A 175 -14.25 -15.79 -2.78
C THR A 175 -15.62 -15.65 -2.11
N PHE A 176 -16.52 -14.85 -2.67
CA PHE A 176 -17.87 -14.69 -2.14
C PHE A 176 -18.62 -16.02 -2.09
N THR A 177 -18.54 -16.80 -3.18
CA THR A 177 -19.17 -18.12 -3.25
C THR A 177 -18.56 -19.09 -2.21
N GLU A 178 -17.24 -19.12 -2.07
CA GLU A 178 -16.53 -19.95 -1.08
C GLU A 178 -16.89 -19.58 0.37
N ARG A 179 -17.24 -18.33 0.60
CA ARG A 179 -17.71 -17.81 1.90
C ARG A 179 -19.23 -17.93 2.10
N GLY A 180 -19.96 -18.57 1.18
CA GLY A 180 -21.41 -18.75 1.24
C GLY A 180 -22.23 -17.48 1.01
N ILE A 181 -21.63 -16.44 0.43
CA ILE A 181 -22.31 -15.19 0.12
C ILE A 181 -23.11 -15.38 -1.16
N LYS A 182 -24.42 -15.10 -1.07
CA LYS A 182 -25.34 -15.29 -2.20
C LYS A 182 -25.11 -14.23 -3.28
N LEU A 183 -24.97 -14.68 -4.51
CA LEU A 183 -24.92 -13.84 -5.70
C LEU A 183 -26.23 -13.96 -6.52
N PRO A 184 -26.63 -12.90 -7.25
CA PRO A 184 -26.01 -11.58 -7.33
C PRO A 184 -26.20 -10.77 -6.05
N LEU A 185 -25.23 -9.87 -5.76
CA LEU A 185 -25.39 -8.91 -4.67
C LEU A 185 -26.46 -7.87 -5.00
N GLU A 186 -27.00 -7.23 -3.99
CA GLU A 186 -27.97 -6.13 -4.11
C GLU A 186 -27.46 -5.02 -5.05
N LYS A 187 -28.39 -4.49 -5.87
CA LYS A 187 -28.11 -3.41 -6.81
C LYS A 187 -27.78 -2.11 -6.08
N GLN A 188 -26.81 -1.38 -6.58
CA GLN A 188 -26.35 -0.09 -6.03
C GLN A 188 -26.52 1.07 -7.02
N GLU A 189 -27.16 0.85 -8.16
CA GLU A 189 -27.43 1.88 -9.15
C GLU A 189 -28.42 2.94 -8.60
N THR A 190 -28.13 4.21 -8.85
CA THR A 190 -28.93 5.35 -8.39
C THR A 190 -29.41 6.22 -9.53
N VAL A 191 -29.02 5.90 -10.75
CA VAL A 191 -29.33 6.66 -11.97
C VAL A 191 -30.10 5.81 -12.98
N THR A 192 -30.73 6.53 -13.91
CA THR A 192 -31.44 5.96 -15.05
C THR A 192 -30.89 6.58 -16.34
N GLU A 193 -31.23 6.03 -17.50
CA GLU A 193 -30.86 6.62 -18.81
C GLU A 193 -31.26 8.11 -18.93
N LYS A 194 -32.32 8.54 -18.23
CA LYS A 194 -32.83 9.92 -18.34
C LYS A 194 -32.05 10.93 -17.50
N ASN A 195 -31.41 10.51 -16.39
CA ASN A 195 -30.78 11.41 -15.45
C ASN A 195 -29.27 11.19 -15.20
N ARG A 196 -28.65 10.17 -15.85
CA ARG A 196 -27.23 9.82 -15.65
C ARG A 196 -26.29 10.98 -15.99
N LEU A 197 -26.59 11.77 -17.03
CA LEU A 197 -25.81 12.95 -17.41
C LEU A 197 -25.89 14.04 -16.32
N GLU A 198 -27.12 14.38 -15.87
CA GLU A 198 -27.33 15.41 -14.85
C GLU A 198 -26.64 15.02 -13.53
N LYS A 199 -26.85 13.80 -13.09
CA LYS A 199 -26.25 13.26 -11.85
C LYS A 199 -24.74 13.15 -11.95
N GLY A 200 -24.21 12.77 -13.10
CA GLY A 200 -22.78 12.75 -13.36
C GLY A 200 -22.16 14.15 -13.31
N LEU A 201 -22.81 15.15 -13.94
CA LEU A 201 -22.37 16.54 -13.87
C LEU A 201 -22.38 17.09 -12.42
N ALA A 202 -23.35 16.68 -11.61
CA ALA A 202 -23.46 17.11 -10.21
C ALA A 202 -22.25 16.67 -9.38
N ILE A 203 -21.61 15.54 -9.72
CA ILE A 203 -20.37 15.07 -9.08
C ILE A 203 -19.14 15.69 -9.76
N GLN A 204 -19.10 15.68 -11.09
CA GLN A 204 -17.92 16.10 -11.87
C GLN A 204 -17.60 17.59 -11.69
N LYS A 205 -18.59 18.48 -11.81
CA LYS A 205 -18.36 19.93 -11.83
C LYS A 205 -17.68 20.48 -10.58
N PRO A 206 -18.08 20.13 -9.36
CA PRO A 206 -17.42 20.62 -8.14
C PRO A 206 -15.96 20.19 -8.05
N LEU A 207 -15.62 19.01 -8.55
CA LEU A 207 -14.29 18.41 -8.41
C LEU A 207 -13.34 18.84 -9.55
N TYR A 208 -13.80 18.78 -10.80
CA TYR A 208 -12.99 18.89 -12.01
C TYR A 208 -13.32 20.07 -12.93
N GLY A 209 -14.45 20.75 -12.70
CA GLY A 209 -14.89 21.84 -13.59
C GLY A 209 -15.19 21.37 -15.00
N GLU A 210 -14.84 22.23 -15.99
CA GLU A 210 -15.03 21.99 -17.42
C GLU A 210 -13.69 21.66 -18.16
N ALA A 211 -12.60 21.47 -17.42
CA ALA A 211 -11.25 21.35 -17.99
C ALA A 211 -11.12 20.22 -19.04
N MET A 212 -11.76 19.07 -18.81
CA MET A 212 -11.72 17.96 -19.75
C MET A 212 -12.43 18.25 -21.07
N LYS A 213 -13.53 19.00 -21.03
CA LYS A 213 -14.25 19.42 -22.23
C LYS A 213 -13.39 20.36 -23.09
N GLU A 214 -12.70 21.31 -22.47
CA GLU A 214 -11.78 22.21 -23.14
C GLU A 214 -10.57 21.46 -23.71
N PHE A 215 -9.99 20.51 -22.94
CA PHE A 215 -8.88 19.67 -23.40
C PHE A 215 -9.22 18.84 -24.65
N LEU A 216 -10.47 18.37 -24.76
CA LEU A 216 -10.90 17.50 -25.86
C LEU A 216 -11.51 18.25 -27.06
N LYS A 217 -11.62 19.58 -27.02
CA LYS A 217 -12.34 20.36 -28.06
C LYS A 217 -11.76 20.22 -29.49
N ASP A 218 -10.45 20.06 -29.60
CA ASP A 218 -9.72 19.98 -30.86
C ASP A 218 -9.51 18.53 -31.35
N VAL A 219 -10.19 17.55 -30.74
CA VAL A 219 -10.16 16.17 -31.23
C VAL A 219 -10.80 16.10 -32.63
N PRO A 220 -10.11 15.46 -33.63
CA PRO A 220 -10.59 15.41 -35.00
C PRO A 220 -12.02 14.87 -35.14
N GLY A 221 -12.79 15.42 -36.08
CA GLY A 221 -14.16 15.00 -36.36
C GLY A 221 -15.19 15.40 -35.29
N GLY A 222 -14.82 16.28 -34.35
CA GLY A 222 -15.73 16.69 -33.27
C GLY A 222 -15.99 15.61 -32.18
N MET A 223 -15.35 14.47 -32.30
CA MET A 223 -15.55 13.30 -31.37
C MET A 223 -15.12 13.57 -29.92
N GLY A 224 -14.34 14.63 -29.68
CA GLY A 224 -13.99 15.05 -28.32
C GLY A 224 -15.22 15.39 -27.45
N ALA A 225 -16.28 15.92 -28.06
CA ALA A 225 -17.54 16.16 -27.37
C ALA A 225 -18.20 14.84 -26.88
N ASP A 226 -18.14 13.78 -27.70
CA ASP A 226 -18.61 12.45 -27.31
C ASP A 226 -17.78 11.86 -26.20
N VAL A 227 -16.45 11.97 -26.26
CA VAL A 227 -15.56 11.48 -25.19
C VAL A 227 -15.85 12.22 -23.86
N ALA A 228 -16.01 13.55 -23.90
CA ALA A 228 -16.37 14.33 -22.71
C ALA A 228 -17.75 13.90 -22.14
N ARG A 229 -18.72 13.65 -23.03
CA ARG A 229 -20.04 13.13 -22.63
C ARG A 229 -19.93 11.73 -22.02
N PHE A 230 -19.19 10.79 -22.64
CA PHE A 230 -18.95 9.46 -22.09
C PHE A 230 -18.30 9.51 -20.70
N LEU A 231 -17.31 10.38 -20.50
CA LEU A 231 -16.70 10.58 -19.21
C LEU A 231 -17.74 11.00 -18.16
N THR A 232 -18.61 11.96 -18.50
CA THR A 232 -19.64 12.42 -17.58
C THR A 232 -20.71 11.37 -17.31
N GLU A 233 -21.24 10.75 -18.37
CA GLU A 233 -22.34 9.79 -18.23
C GLU A 233 -21.87 8.45 -17.63
N VAL A 234 -20.74 7.91 -18.11
CA VAL A 234 -20.26 6.59 -17.68
C VAL A 234 -19.48 6.69 -16.39
N HIS A 235 -18.35 7.44 -16.37
CA HIS A 235 -17.51 7.49 -15.17
C HIS A 235 -18.23 8.14 -14.00
N PHE A 236 -18.75 9.34 -14.18
CA PHE A 236 -19.43 10.05 -13.10
C PHE A 236 -20.87 9.61 -12.90
N GLY A 237 -21.64 9.39 -13.98
CA GLY A 237 -23.05 8.99 -13.92
C GLY A 237 -23.25 7.54 -13.46
N ASP A 238 -22.71 6.57 -14.22
CA ASP A 238 -23.00 5.15 -13.96
C ASP A 238 -22.17 4.57 -12.82
N PHE A 239 -20.95 5.09 -12.56
CA PHE A 239 -20.06 4.52 -11.53
C PHE A 239 -19.98 5.37 -10.26
N GLN A 240 -19.74 6.69 -10.35
CA GLN A 240 -19.50 7.51 -9.17
C GLN A 240 -20.76 7.83 -8.37
N THR A 241 -21.94 7.80 -8.98
CA THR A 241 -23.25 8.01 -8.28
C THR A 241 -23.68 6.80 -7.47
N ARG A 242 -23.12 5.61 -7.71
CA ARG A 242 -23.55 4.34 -7.08
C ARG A 242 -23.42 4.39 -5.56
N SER A 243 -24.37 3.76 -4.85
CA SER A 243 -24.29 3.54 -3.42
C SER A 243 -23.13 2.59 -3.03
N GLY A 244 -22.95 2.33 -1.74
CA GLY A 244 -21.96 1.38 -1.21
C GLY A 244 -20.62 2.02 -0.84
N LEU A 245 -20.18 3.06 -1.55
CA LEU A 245 -19.00 3.87 -1.19
C LEU A 245 -19.32 5.36 -1.30
N ASN A 246 -18.76 6.16 -0.40
CA ASN A 246 -18.86 7.62 -0.49
C ASN A 246 -17.83 8.18 -1.49
N THR A 247 -18.03 9.44 -1.90
CA THR A 247 -17.15 10.11 -2.89
C THR A 247 -15.72 10.23 -2.42
N GLN A 248 -15.48 10.47 -1.13
CA GLN A 248 -14.14 10.56 -0.56
C GLN A 248 -13.35 9.26 -0.73
N THR A 249 -13.95 8.12 -0.39
CA THR A 249 -13.36 6.79 -0.60
C THR A 249 -13.15 6.50 -2.08
N ARG A 250 -14.14 6.84 -2.93
CA ARG A 250 -14.02 6.62 -4.39
C ARG A 250 -12.85 7.38 -5.00
N GLU A 251 -12.66 8.64 -4.63
CA GLU A 251 -11.54 9.47 -5.10
C GLU A 251 -10.19 8.92 -4.61
N LEU A 252 -10.09 8.48 -3.36
CA LEU A 252 -8.88 7.86 -2.83
C LEU A 252 -8.50 6.59 -3.63
N LEU A 253 -9.46 5.70 -3.85
CA LEU A 253 -9.23 4.46 -4.59
C LEU A 253 -8.91 4.73 -6.07
N THR A 254 -9.56 5.73 -6.69
CA THR A 254 -9.24 6.18 -8.04
C THR A 254 -7.79 6.68 -8.13
N PHE A 255 -7.36 7.50 -7.17
CA PHE A 255 -5.97 7.97 -7.09
C PHE A 255 -4.97 6.81 -6.98
N CYS A 256 -5.27 5.79 -6.17
CA CYS A 256 -4.44 4.59 -6.06
C CYS A 256 -4.39 3.80 -7.37
N VAL A 257 -5.51 3.63 -8.07
CA VAL A 257 -5.52 2.94 -9.39
C VAL A 257 -4.69 3.71 -10.41
N LEU A 258 -4.81 5.04 -10.48
CA LEU A 258 -4.01 5.89 -11.36
C LEU A 258 -2.52 5.82 -11.02
N THR A 259 -2.18 5.74 -9.73
CA THR A 259 -0.81 5.51 -9.24
C THR A 259 -0.26 4.20 -9.79
N VAL A 260 -1.04 3.12 -9.67
CA VAL A 260 -0.64 1.77 -10.11
C VAL A 260 -0.40 1.70 -11.61
N ILE A 261 -1.24 2.36 -12.42
CA ILE A 261 -1.09 2.34 -13.89
C ILE A 261 -0.16 3.44 -14.43
N GLY A 262 0.37 4.31 -13.57
CA GLY A 262 1.29 5.39 -13.93
C GLY A 262 0.66 6.51 -14.77
N ALA A 263 -0.62 6.83 -14.57
CA ALA A 263 -1.36 7.85 -15.33
C ALA A 263 -1.12 9.27 -14.79
N GLU A 264 0.08 9.81 -15.01
CA GLU A 264 0.58 11.06 -14.40
C GLU A 264 -0.30 12.29 -14.65
N LEU A 265 -0.79 12.46 -15.88
CA LEU A 265 -1.64 13.58 -16.22
C LEU A 265 -2.94 13.59 -15.39
N GLN A 266 -3.52 12.42 -15.19
CA GLN A 266 -4.73 12.26 -14.39
C GLN A 266 -4.45 12.35 -12.88
N LEU A 267 -3.27 11.92 -12.43
CA LEU A 267 -2.88 11.99 -11.02
C LEU A 267 -2.95 13.40 -10.45
N GLN A 268 -2.50 14.42 -11.20
CA GLN A 268 -2.55 15.81 -10.76
C GLN A 268 -4.00 16.29 -10.54
N SER A 269 -4.89 15.97 -11.49
CA SER A 269 -6.31 16.35 -11.37
C SER A 269 -6.99 15.64 -10.20
N HIS A 270 -6.73 14.35 -10.03
CA HIS A 270 -7.30 13.55 -8.93
C HIS A 270 -6.68 13.87 -7.57
N LEU A 271 -5.44 14.33 -7.50
CA LEU A 271 -4.85 14.90 -6.28
C LEU A 271 -5.67 16.10 -5.79
N GLN A 272 -5.96 17.05 -6.68
CA GLN A 272 -6.78 18.22 -6.34
C GLN A 272 -8.22 17.84 -5.96
N ALA A 273 -8.82 16.86 -6.66
CA ALA A 273 -10.15 16.35 -6.32
C ALA A 273 -10.17 15.68 -4.94
N ASN A 274 -9.15 14.89 -4.60
CA ASN A 274 -8.99 14.28 -3.28
C ASN A 274 -8.95 15.34 -2.17
N LEU A 275 -8.17 16.40 -2.33
CA LEU A 275 -8.11 17.50 -1.37
C LEU A 275 -9.49 18.16 -1.20
N LYS A 276 -10.24 18.37 -2.30
CA LYS A 276 -11.59 18.94 -2.25
C LYS A 276 -12.61 18.06 -1.52
N VAL A 277 -12.50 16.74 -1.60
CA VAL A 277 -13.39 15.82 -0.86
C VAL A 277 -12.93 15.53 0.56
N GLY A 278 -11.83 16.16 1.02
CA GLY A 278 -11.34 16.08 2.39
C GLY A 278 -10.29 15.00 2.65
N ASN A 279 -9.73 14.39 1.63
CA ASN A 279 -8.53 13.55 1.79
C ASN A 279 -7.30 14.43 1.92
N SER A 280 -6.51 14.26 2.99
CA SER A 280 -5.30 15.06 3.21
C SER A 280 -4.11 14.56 2.39
N LYS A 281 -3.08 15.40 2.23
CA LYS A 281 -1.83 14.99 1.60
C LYS A 281 -1.16 13.83 2.36
N GLU A 282 -1.25 13.81 3.68
CA GLU A 282 -0.74 12.74 4.53
C GLU A 282 -1.47 11.43 4.24
N MET A 283 -2.81 11.48 4.08
CA MET A 283 -3.61 10.30 3.70
C MET A 283 -3.22 9.78 2.31
N LEU A 284 -3.06 10.67 1.34
CA LEU A 284 -2.63 10.30 -0.01
C LEU A 284 -1.21 9.73 -0.03
N THR A 285 -0.29 10.30 0.76
CA THR A 285 1.07 9.78 0.96
C THR A 285 1.02 8.36 1.53
N ALA A 286 0.23 8.12 2.56
CA ALA A 286 0.06 6.79 3.15
C ALA A 286 -0.55 5.80 2.16
N ALA A 287 -1.49 6.25 1.31
CA ALA A 287 -2.09 5.43 0.25
C ALA A 287 -1.07 5.03 -0.83
N VAL A 288 -0.19 5.94 -1.25
CA VAL A 288 0.90 5.63 -2.19
C VAL A 288 1.91 4.65 -1.56
N ILE A 289 2.23 4.82 -0.28
CA ILE A 289 3.07 3.87 0.47
C ILE A 289 2.40 2.49 0.54
N GLN A 290 1.07 2.43 0.70
CA GLN A 290 0.32 1.18 0.64
C GLN A 290 0.37 0.52 -0.75
N CYS A 291 0.43 1.29 -1.83
CA CYS A 291 0.62 0.76 -3.19
C CYS A 291 2.06 0.27 -3.45
N MET A 292 3.06 0.80 -2.74
CA MET A 292 4.49 0.59 -3.01
C MET A 292 4.92 -0.88 -3.10
N PRO A 293 4.46 -1.82 -2.24
CA PRO A 293 4.80 -3.23 -2.36
C PRO A 293 4.39 -3.87 -3.69
N TYR A 294 3.38 -3.31 -4.33
CA TYR A 294 2.79 -3.85 -5.56
C TYR A 294 3.42 -3.25 -6.81
N ILE A 295 3.77 -1.96 -6.79
CA ILE A 295 4.29 -1.23 -7.97
C ILE A 295 5.81 -0.98 -7.92
N GLY A 296 6.44 -1.26 -6.77
CA GLY A 296 7.87 -1.01 -6.53
C GLY A 296 8.19 0.44 -6.20
N PHE A 297 9.38 0.65 -5.62
CA PHE A 297 9.86 1.95 -5.16
C PHE A 297 9.90 3.04 -6.24
N PRO A 298 10.40 2.79 -7.48
CA PRO A 298 10.53 3.87 -8.45
C PRO A 298 9.20 4.52 -8.84
N ALA A 299 8.15 3.70 -9.04
CA ALA A 299 6.82 4.20 -9.38
C ALA A 299 6.19 4.96 -8.20
N ALA A 300 6.30 4.43 -6.99
CA ALA A 300 5.78 5.08 -5.79
C ALA A 300 6.48 6.42 -5.51
N ILE A 301 7.82 6.47 -5.56
CA ILE A 301 8.61 7.69 -5.32
C ILE A 301 8.19 8.81 -6.29
N LYS A 302 7.95 8.48 -7.55
CA LYS A 302 7.48 9.44 -8.55
C LYS A 302 6.14 10.09 -8.17
N VAL A 303 5.20 9.32 -7.66
CA VAL A 303 3.89 9.85 -7.21
C VAL A 303 4.02 10.63 -5.91
N LEU A 304 4.92 10.22 -5.00
CA LEU A 304 5.22 10.99 -3.78
C LEU A 304 5.77 12.37 -4.11
N ASP A 305 6.57 12.50 -5.17
CA ASP A 305 7.07 13.79 -5.64
C ASP A 305 5.93 14.69 -6.17
N ILE A 306 4.98 14.14 -6.92
CA ILE A 306 3.76 14.86 -7.36
C ILE A 306 2.96 15.39 -6.15
N ILE A 307 2.79 14.58 -5.10
CA ILE A 307 2.07 15.00 -3.88
C ILE A 307 2.82 16.12 -3.16
N LYS A 308 4.14 16.07 -3.11
CA LYS A 308 4.99 17.07 -2.45
C LYS A 308 4.89 18.43 -3.14
N GLU A 309 4.83 18.46 -4.49
CA GLU A 309 4.78 19.69 -5.28
C GLU A 309 3.39 20.36 -5.31
N ALA A 310 2.34 19.68 -4.95
CA ALA A 310 0.97 20.19 -4.93
C ALA A 310 0.65 20.97 -3.65
#